data_3f46e8619c3a5c99bdc3f5a8d0760a17
#
_entry.id   3f46e8619c3a5c99bdc3f5a8d0760a17
#
_cell.length_a   1.000
_cell.length_b   1.000
_cell.length_c   1.000
_cell.angle_alpha   90.00
_cell.angle_beta   90.00
_cell.angle_gamma   90.00
#
_symmetry.space_group_name_H-M   'P 1'
#
loop_
_entity.id
_entity.type
_entity.pdbx_description
1 polymer ?
#
loop_
_entity_poly.entity_id
_entity_poly.type
_entity_poly.pdbx_seq_one_letter_code
_entity_poly.pdbx_strand_id
1 'polypeptide(L)'
;NDGDATVAENVTQYVNHIFNKDNSGAVIMHNWFWDALVNKVGIVKAFWNTAEDTTEEEYFNLSQEELAMLMQEDSIEIVEQEEIPGEPLPVGIDEMTGEPLLQAPPSTYNVRLKKTVDASKVKIDNVPTTEFMIDRHADCIDEARFVAQRKMMTRAELVSMGYDKSIVDDLQTDDDIHKDGFNNSIRS
;
A
#
# COMPACT_ATOMS: atom_id res chain seq x y z
N ASN A 1 19.04 31.67 -16.26
CA ASN A 1 18.58 30.97 -17.48
C ASN A 1 17.07 30.79 -17.39
N ASP A 2 16.33 31.10 -18.49
CA ASP A 2 14.85 30.91 -18.52
C ASP A 2 14.43 29.47 -18.25
N GLY A 3 15.26 28.49 -18.61
CA GLY A 3 15.03 27.08 -18.32
C GLY A 3 15.03 26.76 -16.83
N ASP A 4 15.92 27.38 -16.06
CA ASP A 4 16.01 27.13 -14.61
C ASP A 4 14.78 27.70 -13.86
N ALA A 5 14.25 28.83 -14.33
CA ALA A 5 13.05 29.44 -13.77
C ALA A 5 11.81 28.54 -13.97
N THR A 6 11.64 27.99 -15.17
CA THR A 6 10.52 27.08 -15.48
C THR A 6 10.62 25.78 -14.67
N VAL A 7 11.81 25.22 -14.51
CA VAL A 7 12.03 24.02 -13.68
C VAL A 7 11.69 24.31 -12.22
N ALA A 8 12.15 25.44 -11.69
CA ALA A 8 11.87 25.85 -10.31
C ALA A 8 10.37 26.04 -10.06
N GLU A 9 9.65 26.63 -11.02
CA GLU A 9 8.19 26.79 -10.94
C GLU A 9 7.48 25.43 -10.93
N ASN A 10 7.85 24.53 -11.84
CA ASN A 10 7.27 23.16 -11.90
C ASN A 10 7.52 22.39 -10.60
N VAL A 11 8.75 22.44 -10.06
CA VAL A 11 9.07 21.81 -8.77
C VAL A 11 8.25 22.40 -7.65
N THR A 12 8.07 23.72 -7.61
CA THR A 12 7.25 24.39 -6.60
C THR A 12 5.79 23.96 -6.68
N GLN A 13 5.22 23.88 -7.87
CA GLN A 13 3.87 23.40 -8.07
C GLN A 13 3.70 21.94 -7.65
N TYR A 14 4.67 21.09 -7.97
CA TYR A 14 4.67 19.68 -7.58
C TYR A 14 4.75 19.49 -6.06
N VAL A 15 5.66 20.19 -5.39
CA VAL A 15 5.76 20.16 -3.91
C VAL A 15 4.47 20.66 -3.26
N ASN A 16 3.88 21.74 -3.78
CA ASN A 16 2.60 22.24 -3.29
C ASN A 16 1.46 21.23 -3.48
N HIS A 17 1.47 20.48 -4.57
CA HIS A 17 0.49 19.42 -4.80
C HIS A 17 0.63 18.29 -3.76
N ILE A 18 1.84 17.75 -3.59
CA ILE A 18 2.13 16.73 -2.59
C ILE A 18 1.71 17.18 -1.20
N PHE A 19 2.06 18.40 -0.81
CA PHE A 19 1.76 18.90 0.53
C PHE A 19 0.26 19.13 0.74
N ASN A 20 -0.42 19.82 -0.18
CA ASN A 20 -1.79 20.25 0.04
C ASN A 20 -2.85 19.23 -0.40
N LYS A 21 -2.56 18.41 -1.43
CA LYS A 21 -3.53 17.46 -1.99
C LYS A 21 -3.31 16.05 -1.44
N ASP A 22 -2.08 15.55 -1.50
CA ASP A 22 -1.80 14.18 -1.11
C ASP A 22 -1.73 14.01 0.41
N ASN A 23 -1.33 15.06 1.14
CA ASN A 23 -1.06 15.00 2.57
C ASN A 23 -1.96 15.89 3.44
N SER A 24 -2.97 16.56 2.90
CA SER A 24 -3.84 17.46 3.66
C SER A 24 -3.07 18.53 4.46
N GLY A 25 -2.18 19.26 3.78
CA GLY A 25 -1.21 20.17 4.37
C GLY A 25 -1.75 21.16 5.40
N ALA A 26 -2.98 21.67 5.21
CA ALA A 26 -3.62 22.58 6.17
C ALA A 26 -3.83 21.93 7.55
N VAL A 27 -4.21 20.65 7.59
CA VAL A 27 -4.38 19.90 8.85
C VAL A 27 -3.04 19.67 9.52
N ILE A 28 -2.03 19.29 8.73
CA ILE A 28 -0.66 19.09 9.23
C ILE A 28 -0.13 20.38 9.86
N MET A 29 -0.26 21.52 9.17
CA MET A 29 0.18 22.82 9.68
C MET A 29 -0.54 23.22 10.96
N HIS A 30 -1.87 23.03 11.00
CA HIS A 30 -2.67 23.32 12.18
C HIS A 30 -2.16 22.49 13.40
N ASN A 31 -2.02 21.20 13.25
CA ASN A 31 -1.59 20.31 14.32
C ASN A 31 -0.15 20.61 14.75
N TRP A 32 0.73 20.87 13.79
CA TRP A 32 2.13 21.21 14.06
C TRP A 32 2.26 22.49 14.91
N PHE A 33 1.54 23.55 14.53
CA PHE A 33 1.53 24.79 15.30
C PHE A 33 0.86 24.63 16.67
N TRP A 34 -0.23 23.86 16.73
CA TRP A 34 -0.89 23.55 17.98
C TRP A 34 0.05 22.86 18.96
N ASP A 35 0.74 21.81 18.51
CA ASP A 35 1.70 21.08 19.32
C ASP A 35 2.86 21.99 19.76
N ALA A 36 3.38 22.82 18.88
CA ALA A 36 4.43 23.77 19.19
C ALA A 36 4.01 24.79 20.27
N LEU A 37 2.76 25.26 20.22
CA LEU A 37 2.24 26.22 21.21
C LEU A 37 1.93 25.57 22.56
N VAL A 38 1.35 24.37 22.56
CA VAL A 38 0.93 23.66 23.79
C VAL A 38 2.11 22.91 24.43
N ASN A 39 2.86 22.16 23.63
CA ASN A 39 3.94 21.29 24.10
C ASN A 39 5.33 21.92 23.97
N LYS A 40 5.41 23.18 23.46
CA LYS A 40 6.65 23.93 23.15
C LYS A 40 7.48 23.33 22.02
N VAL A 41 7.09 22.19 21.48
CA VAL A 41 7.75 21.49 20.38
C VAL A 41 6.69 20.93 19.47
N GLY A 42 6.82 21.21 18.17
CA GLY A 42 6.02 20.58 17.11
C GLY A 42 6.94 19.76 16.20
N ILE A 43 6.55 18.53 15.91
CA ILE A 43 7.38 17.59 15.17
C ILE A 43 6.59 17.08 13.97
N VAL A 44 7.22 17.16 12.79
CA VAL A 44 6.67 16.65 11.53
C VAL A 44 7.71 15.73 10.91
N LYS A 45 7.25 14.60 10.38
CA LYS A 45 8.06 13.61 9.71
C LYS A 45 7.62 13.51 8.25
N ALA A 46 8.56 13.66 7.32
CA ALA A 46 8.36 13.37 5.91
C ALA A 46 9.12 12.09 5.54
N PHE A 47 8.45 11.15 4.86
CA PHE A 47 9.05 9.88 4.48
C PHE A 47 8.38 9.32 3.24
N TRP A 48 9.09 8.39 2.58
CA TRP A 48 8.52 7.63 1.48
C TRP A 48 7.68 6.49 2.05
N ASN A 49 6.38 6.50 1.74
CA ASN A 49 5.48 5.43 2.12
C ASN A 49 5.36 4.46 0.95
N THR A 50 5.98 3.30 1.08
CA THR A 50 5.81 2.22 0.11
C THR A 50 4.46 1.57 0.34
N ALA A 51 3.60 1.66 -0.64
CA ALA A 51 2.27 1.08 -0.62
C ALA A 51 1.95 0.45 -1.98
N GLU A 52 1.31 -0.69 -1.95
CA GLU A 52 0.75 -1.34 -3.12
C GLU A 52 -0.77 -1.27 -3.00
N ASP A 53 -1.41 -0.80 -4.04
CA ASP A 53 -2.87 -0.81 -4.15
C ASP A 53 -3.27 -1.98 -5.04
N THR A 54 -4.16 -2.80 -4.52
CA THR A 54 -4.60 -4.02 -5.19
C THR A 54 -6.06 -3.91 -5.55
N THR A 55 -6.34 -3.98 -6.84
CA THR A 55 -7.71 -3.94 -7.38
C THR A 55 -8.05 -5.28 -8.00
N GLU A 56 -9.22 -5.80 -7.69
CA GLU A 56 -9.77 -6.98 -8.37
C GLU A 56 -10.65 -6.52 -9.52
N GLU A 57 -10.42 -7.10 -10.71
CA GLU A 57 -11.17 -6.84 -11.93
C GLU A 57 -11.67 -8.16 -12.53
N GLU A 58 -12.91 -8.17 -13.02
CA GLU A 58 -13.49 -9.34 -13.68
C GLU A 58 -13.70 -9.05 -15.17
N TYR A 59 -13.22 -9.96 -15.99
CA TYR A 59 -13.37 -9.91 -17.44
C TYR A 59 -14.15 -11.13 -17.90
N PHE A 60 -15.08 -10.91 -18.84
CA PHE A 60 -15.95 -11.95 -19.35
C PHE A 60 -15.80 -12.11 -20.85
N ASN A 61 -15.88 -13.36 -21.34
CA ASN A 61 -15.85 -13.70 -22.75
C ASN A 61 -14.58 -13.25 -23.49
N LEU A 62 -13.43 -13.25 -22.81
CA LEU A 62 -12.15 -12.94 -23.43
C LEU A 62 -11.76 -14.00 -24.46
N SER A 63 -11.21 -13.57 -25.57
CA SER A 63 -10.55 -14.46 -26.52
C SER A 63 -9.18 -14.90 -25.97
N GLN A 64 -8.64 -15.99 -26.51
CA GLN A 64 -7.30 -16.47 -26.11
C GLN A 64 -6.21 -15.42 -26.35
N GLU A 65 -6.34 -14.59 -27.39
CA GLU A 65 -5.39 -13.53 -27.70
C GLU A 65 -5.45 -12.39 -26.69
N GLU A 66 -6.65 -11.96 -26.28
CA GLU A 66 -6.85 -10.94 -25.27
C GLU A 66 -6.36 -11.39 -23.89
N LEU A 67 -6.63 -12.65 -23.53
CA LEU A 67 -6.09 -13.24 -22.30
C LEU A 67 -4.56 -13.26 -22.31
N ALA A 68 -3.94 -13.64 -23.44
CA ALA A 68 -2.48 -13.64 -23.56
C ALA A 68 -1.88 -12.22 -23.47
N MET A 69 -2.58 -11.20 -23.96
CA MET A 69 -2.15 -9.79 -23.80
C MET A 69 -2.22 -9.35 -22.35
N LEU A 70 -3.28 -9.69 -21.63
CA LEU A 70 -3.41 -9.37 -20.20
C LEU A 70 -2.33 -10.05 -19.35
N MET A 71 -1.97 -11.28 -19.70
CA MET A 71 -0.91 -12.02 -19.00
C MET A 71 0.51 -11.48 -19.25
N GLN A 72 0.71 -10.58 -20.21
CA GLN A 72 2.01 -9.93 -20.43
C GLN A 72 2.29 -8.77 -19.47
N GLU A 73 1.28 -8.28 -18.75
CA GLU A 73 1.48 -7.24 -17.74
C GLU A 73 1.97 -7.88 -16.43
N ASP A 74 3.21 -7.56 -16.01
CA ASP A 74 3.84 -8.09 -14.78
C ASP A 74 3.07 -7.75 -13.49
N SER A 75 2.15 -6.77 -13.56
CA SER A 75 1.34 -6.29 -12.43
C SER A 75 0.04 -7.06 -12.21
N ILE A 76 -0.24 -8.06 -13.05
CA ILE A 76 -1.50 -8.82 -13.05
C ILE A 76 -1.28 -10.26 -12.59
N GLU A 77 -2.05 -10.67 -11.60
CA GLU A 77 -2.14 -12.06 -11.13
C GLU A 77 -3.54 -12.61 -11.38
N ILE A 78 -3.62 -13.78 -12.03
CA ILE A 78 -4.90 -14.46 -12.26
C ILE A 78 -5.31 -15.17 -10.98
N VAL A 79 -6.46 -14.80 -10.43
CA VAL A 79 -7.04 -15.45 -9.24
C VAL A 79 -7.93 -16.62 -9.64
N GLU A 80 -8.78 -16.42 -10.64
CA GLU A 80 -9.69 -17.45 -11.16
C GLU A 80 -9.75 -17.35 -12.69
N GLN A 81 -9.80 -18.50 -13.34
CA GLN A 81 -10.00 -18.63 -14.79
C GLN A 81 -11.00 -19.73 -15.06
N GLU A 82 -12.03 -19.40 -15.82
CA GLU A 82 -13.04 -20.34 -16.30
C GLU A 82 -13.05 -20.35 -17.83
N GLU A 83 -12.90 -21.51 -18.43
CA GLU A 83 -12.99 -21.69 -19.85
C GLU A 83 -14.43 -22.03 -20.26
N ILE A 84 -15.00 -21.25 -21.16
CA ILE A 84 -16.33 -21.49 -21.74
C ILE A 84 -16.11 -22.03 -23.16
N PRO A 85 -16.37 -23.33 -23.40
CA PRO A 85 -16.25 -23.90 -24.71
C PRO A 85 -17.30 -23.30 -25.63
N GLY A 86 -16.88 -22.93 -26.85
CA GLY A 86 -17.80 -22.44 -27.87
C GLY A 86 -18.82 -23.52 -28.31
N GLU A 87 -20.07 -23.13 -28.48
CA GLU A 87 -21.09 -24.05 -29.00
C GLU A 87 -20.80 -24.41 -30.46
N PRO A 88 -20.79 -25.70 -30.82
CA PRO A 88 -20.51 -26.13 -32.17
C PRO A 88 -21.61 -25.66 -33.15
N LEU A 89 -21.21 -24.89 -34.15
CA LEU A 89 -22.08 -24.38 -35.18
C LEU A 89 -21.95 -25.24 -36.47
N PRO A 90 -23.06 -25.55 -37.17
CA PRO A 90 -23.00 -26.25 -38.43
C PRO A 90 -22.44 -25.32 -39.53
N VAL A 91 -21.29 -25.67 -40.08
CA VAL A 91 -20.59 -24.88 -41.13
C VAL A 91 -20.84 -25.43 -42.53
N GLY A 92 -21.32 -26.65 -42.64
CA GLY A 92 -21.59 -27.31 -43.92
C GLY A 92 -22.25 -28.67 -43.72
N ILE A 93 -22.51 -29.34 -44.83
CA ILE A 93 -23.01 -30.74 -44.87
C ILE A 93 -21.93 -31.56 -45.56
N ASP A 94 -21.53 -32.68 -44.95
CA ASP A 94 -20.64 -33.65 -45.60
C ASP A 94 -21.39 -34.27 -46.80
N GLU A 95 -20.85 -34.08 -48.02
CA GLU A 95 -21.47 -34.57 -49.29
C GLU A 95 -21.52 -36.09 -49.33
N MET A 96 -20.73 -36.82 -48.54
CA MET A 96 -20.72 -38.29 -48.57
C MET A 96 -21.63 -38.92 -47.48
N THR A 97 -21.76 -38.29 -46.32
CA THR A 97 -22.53 -38.85 -45.19
C THR A 97 -23.88 -38.15 -44.99
N GLY A 98 -24.02 -36.89 -45.48
CA GLY A 98 -25.22 -36.07 -45.26
C GLY A 98 -25.32 -35.50 -43.84
N GLU A 99 -24.28 -35.67 -42.99
CA GLU A 99 -24.24 -35.16 -41.65
C GLU A 99 -23.74 -33.71 -41.61
N PRO A 100 -24.23 -32.88 -40.69
CA PRO A 100 -23.72 -31.50 -40.52
C PRO A 100 -22.27 -31.52 -40.05
N LEU A 101 -21.39 -30.84 -40.78
CA LEU A 101 -20.04 -30.55 -40.34
C LEU A 101 -20.11 -29.49 -39.21
N LEU A 102 -19.86 -29.92 -37.99
CA LEU A 102 -19.85 -29.06 -36.83
C LEU A 102 -18.44 -28.48 -36.60
N GLN A 103 -18.32 -27.18 -36.58
CA GLN A 103 -17.10 -26.50 -36.18
C GLN A 103 -17.36 -25.78 -34.85
N ALA A 104 -16.58 -26.10 -33.83
CA ALA A 104 -16.61 -25.35 -32.58
C ALA A 104 -15.87 -24.05 -32.79
N PRO A 105 -16.48 -22.89 -32.47
CA PRO A 105 -15.74 -21.64 -32.38
C PRO A 105 -14.70 -21.73 -31.25
N PRO A 106 -13.67 -20.85 -31.25
CA PRO A 106 -12.70 -20.84 -30.19
C PRO A 106 -13.36 -20.64 -28.83
N SER A 107 -12.84 -21.30 -27.81
CA SER A 107 -13.27 -21.11 -26.41
C SER A 107 -13.09 -19.67 -25.99
N THR A 108 -13.98 -19.18 -25.14
CA THR A 108 -13.84 -17.89 -24.46
C THR A 108 -13.51 -18.10 -22.97
N TYR A 109 -12.94 -17.09 -22.34
CA TYR A 109 -12.48 -17.19 -20.97
C TYR A 109 -13.13 -16.11 -20.11
N ASN A 110 -13.61 -16.51 -18.94
CA ASN A 110 -13.93 -15.59 -17.86
C ASN A 110 -12.77 -15.59 -16.87
N VAL A 111 -12.29 -14.41 -16.51
CA VAL A 111 -11.09 -14.30 -15.69
C VAL A 111 -11.32 -13.27 -14.61
N ARG A 112 -10.97 -13.62 -13.37
CA ARG A 112 -10.82 -12.67 -12.26
C ARG A 112 -9.34 -12.40 -12.05
N LEU A 113 -8.99 -11.14 -12.18
CA LEU A 113 -7.61 -10.64 -12.08
C LEU A 113 -7.43 -9.83 -10.81
N LYS A 114 -6.25 -9.94 -10.26
CA LYS A 114 -5.75 -9.09 -9.20
C LYS A 114 -4.65 -8.20 -9.79
N LYS A 115 -4.93 -6.91 -9.93
CA LYS A 115 -3.97 -5.92 -10.43
C LYS A 115 -3.33 -5.19 -9.28
N THR A 116 -2.01 -5.28 -9.16
CA THR A 116 -1.24 -4.58 -8.15
C THR A 116 -0.56 -3.37 -8.77
N VAL A 117 -0.86 -2.19 -8.26
CA VAL A 117 -0.29 -0.92 -8.74
C VAL A 117 0.53 -0.32 -7.61
N ASP A 118 1.73 0.17 -7.95
CA ASP A 118 2.55 0.92 -7.00
C ASP A 118 1.84 2.24 -6.63
N ALA A 119 1.37 2.33 -5.39
CA ALA A 119 0.72 3.49 -4.79
C ALA A 119 1.67 4.25 -3.84
N SER A 120 2.97 3.99 -3.95
CA SER A 120 4.00 4.62 -3.12
C SER A 120 4.03 6.13 -3.31
N LYS A 121 4.09 6.86 -2.21
CA LYS A 121 4.10 8.32 -2.23
C LYS A 121 4.81 8.92 -1.04
N VAL A 122 5.19 10.18 -1.17
CA VAL A 122 5.68 10.97 -0.03
C VAL A 122 4.55 11.18 0.96
N LYS A 123 4.74 10.76 2.21
CA LYS A 123 3.83 10.96 3.31
C LYS A 123 4.42 11.93 4.33
N ILE A 124 3.57 12.82 4.83
CA ILE A 124 3.95 13.81 5.84
C ILE A 124 2.99 13.65 7.02
N ASP A 125 3.53 13.26 8.17
CA ASP A 125 2.75 13.01 9.39
C ASP A 125 3.22 13.90 10.54
N ASN A 126 2.28 14.34 11.37
CA ASN A 126 2.60 14.92 12.66
C ASN A 126 3.02 13.79 13.62
N VAL A 127 4.09 14.02 14.37
CA VAL A 127 4.57 13.08 15.40
C VAL A 127 4.24 13.64 16.77
N PRO A 128 3.38 12.97 17.55
CA PRO A 128 3.10 13.38 18.93
C PRO A 128 4.38 13.45 19.76
N THR A 129 4.51 14.47 20.58
CA THR A 129 5.70 14.66 21.44
C THR A 129 5.96 13.48 22.39
N THR A 130 4.90 12.76 22.77
CA THR A 130 4.98 11.56 23.61
C THR A 130 5.56 10.34 22.89
N GLU A 131 5.51 10.33 21.56
CA GLU A 131 6.06 9.26 20.72
C GLU A 131 7.48 9.57 20.25
N PHE A 132 7.91 10.81 20.33
CA PHE A 132 9.21 11.25 19.85
C PHE A 132 10.30 11.03 20.90
N MET A 133 11.39 10.44 20.48
CA MET A 133 12.56 10.19 21.31
C MET A 133 13.82 10.75 20.64
N ILE A 134 14.58 11.52 21.39
CA ILE A 134 15.86 12.11 20.95
C ILE A 134 16.89 11.94 22.06
N ASP A 135 18.16 11.92 21.70
CA ASP A 135 19.26 11.91 22.66
C ASP A 135 19.15 13.10 23.63
N ARG A 136 19.20 12.80 24.93
CA ARG A 136 19.08 13.80 25.99
C ARG A 136 20.12 14.93 25.94
N HIS A 137 21.27 14.66 25.34
CA HIS A 137 22.41 15.58 25.29
C HIS A 137 22.49 16.36 23.97
N ALA A 138 21.55 16.13 23.05
CA ALA A 138 21.53 16.82 21.77
C ALA A 138 20.67 18.08 21.83
N ASP A 139 21.23 19.20 21.36
CA ASP A 139 20.50 20.46 21.23
C ASP A 139 19.66 20.54 19.95
N CYS A 140 20.02 19.75 18.92
CA CYS A 140 19.31 19.65 17.65
C CYS A 140 19.33 18.22 17.10
N ILE A 141 18.49 17.98 16.09
CA ILE A 141 18.35 16.64 15.46
C ILE A 141 19.66 16.20 14.83
N ASP A 142 20.41 17.13 14.20
CA ASP A 142 21.64 16.82 13.46
C ASP A 142 22.80 16.38 14.38
N GLU A 143 22.79 16.81 15.64
CA GLU A 143 23.80 16.43 16.65
C GLU A 143 23.39 15.21 17.48
N ALA A 144 22.14 14.77 17.33
CA ALA A 144 21.62 13.66 18.10
C ALA A 144 22.25 12.33 17.69
N ARG A 145 22.72 11.53 18.66
CA ARG A 145 23.23 10.18 18.42
C ARG A 145 22.14 9.23 17.91
N PHE A 146 20.89 9.49 18.30
CA PHE A 146 19.73 8.80 17.81
C PHE A 146 18.50 9.71 17.85
N VAL A 147 17.61 9.50 16.89
CA VAL A 147 16.25 10.03 16.84
C VAL A 147 15.32 8.87 16.51
N ALA A 148 14.24 8.73 17.26
CA ALA A 148 13.31 7.63 17.07
C ALA A 148 11.87 8.05 17.34
N GLN A 149 10.94 7.32 16.73
CA GLN A 149 9.53 7.37 17.05
C GLN A 149 9.08 6.04 17.65
N ARG A 150 8.48 6.10 18.83
CA ARG A 150 7.84 4.96 19.49
C ARG A 150 6.35 4.99 19.21
N LYS A 151 5.83 3.95 18.60
CA LYS A 151 4.40 3.84 18.31
C LYS A 151 3.83 2.57 18.94
N MET A 152 2.67 2.70 19.56
CA MET A 152 1.89 1.54 19.99
C MET A 152 1.17 0.96 18.78
N MET A 153 1.30 -0.35 18.59
CA MET A 153 0.70 -1.06 17.47
C MET A 153 0.07 -2.35 17.95
N THR A 154 -0.97 -2.78 17.27
CA THR A 154 -1.59 -4.09 17.51
C THR A 154 -0.77 -5.20 16.83
N ARG A 155 -0.89 -6.44 17.34
CA ARG A 155 -0.26 -7.60 16.70
C ARG A 155 -0.72 -7.80 15.26
N ALA A 156 -1.99 -7.53 14.97
CA ALA A 156 -2.53 -7.61 13.61
C ALA A 156 -1.86 -6.61 12.65
N GLU A 157 -1.62 -5.37 13.11
CA GLU A 157 -0.90 -4.36 12.32
C GLU A 157 0.54 -4.78 12.04
N LEU A 158 1.24 -5.35 13.03
CA LEU A 158 2.60 -5.85 12.83
C LEU A 158 2.66 -6.97 11.78
N VAL A 159 1.73 -7.92 11.84
CA VAL A 159 1.63 -9.00 10.83
C VAL A 159 1.30 -8.43 9.45
N SER A 160 0.41 -7.42 9.35
CA SER A 160 0.09 -6.77 8.08
C SER A 160 1.27 -6.00 7.47
N MET A 161 2.23 -5.57 8.30
CA MET A 161 3.48 -4.94 7.86
C MET A 161 4.55 -5.96 7.40
N GLY A 162 4.23 -7.27 7.44
CA GLY A 162 5.10 -8.33 6.97
C GLY A 162 5.99 -8.97 8.04
N TYR A 163 5.79 -8.65 9.33
CA TYR A 163 6.50 -9.35 10.40
C TYR A 163 5.97 -10.77 10.59
N ASP A 164 6.89 -11.69 10.89
CA ASP A 164 6.54 -13.09 11.13
C ASP A 164 5.58 -13.23 12.33
N LYS A 165 4.45 -13.90 12.08
CA LYS A 165 3.39 -14.08 13.07
C LYS A 165 3.90 -14.80 14.33
N SER A 166 4.81 -15.77 14.19
CA SER A 166 5.36 -16.51 15.34
C SER A 166 6.15 -15.59 16.26
N ILE A 167 6.93 -14.66 15.70
CA ILE A 167 7.70 -13.68 16.46
C ILE A 167 6.77 -12.67 17.12
N VAL A 168 5.72 -12.22 16.39
CA VAL A 168 4.76 -11.24 16.92
C VAL A 168 3.91 -11.83 18.06
N ASP A 169 3.55 -13.11 18.00
CA ASP A 169 2.79 -13.78 19.06
C ASP A 169 3.59 -13.94 20.36
N ASP A 170 4.93 -14.06 20.25
CA ASP A 170 5.84 -14.16 21.40
C ASP A 170 6.16 -12.79 22.06
N LEU A 171 5.77 -11.66 21.45
CA LEU A 171 6.01 -10.33 22.03
C LEU A 171 5.16 -10.12 23.28
N GLN A 172 5.80 -9.60 24.32
CA GLN A 172 5.09 -9.15 25.51
C GLN A 172 4.21 -7.94 25.21
N THR A 173 2.99 -7.95 25.68
CA THR A 173 2.07 -6.82 25.60
C THR A 173 2.31 -5.82 26.75
N ASP A 174 1.86 -4.58 26.58
CA ASP A 174 1.94 -3.56 27.63
C ASP A 174 1.19 -4.00 28.91
N ASP A 175 0.10 -4.75 28.76
CA ASP A 175 -0.64 -5.35 29.87
C ASP A 175 0.19 -6.39 30.63
N ASP A 176 1.04 -7.15 29.96
CA ASP A 176 1.91 -8.14 30.61
C ASP A 176 3.04 -7.46 31.36
N ILE A 177 3.62 -6.39 30.80
CA ILE A 177 4.67 -5.59 31.44
C ILE A 177 4.14 -4.92 32.73
N HIS A 178 2.91 -4.40 32.70
CA HIS A 178 2.28 -3.80 33.86
C HIS A 178 1.95 -4.82 34.97
N LYS A 179 1.53 -6.04 34.61
CA LYS A 179 1.30 -7.12 35.58
C LYS A 179 2.57 -7.57 36.27
N ASP A 180 3.68 -7.68 35.53
CA ASP A 180 4.97 -8.06 36.12
C ASP A 180 5.54 -6.96 37.03
N GLY A 181 5.38 -5.69 36.66
CA GLY A 181 5.76 -4.54 37.51
C GLY A 181 4.99 -4.49 38.79
N PHE A 182 3.68 -4.78 38.77
CA PHE A 182 2.84 -4.82 39.94
C PHE A 182 3.17 -6.00 40.89
N ASN A 183 3.41 -7.19 40.33
CA ASN A 183 3.82 -8.37 41.10
C ASN A 183 5.19 -8.21 41.76
N ASN A 184 6.13 -7.52 41.15
CA ASN A 184 7.45 -7.25 41.74
C ASN A 184 7.38 -6.21 42.88
N SER A 185 6.46 -5.24 42.81
CA SER A 185 6.28 -4.25 43.89
C SER A 185 5.59 -4.81 45.15
N ILE A 186 4.86 -5.96 45.02
CA ILE A 186 4.24 -6.63 46.17
C ILE A 186 5.22 -7.57 46.89
N ARG A 187 6.34 -7.95 46.24
CA ARG A 187 7.34 -8.88 46.78
C ARG A 187 8.54 -8.18 47.46
N SER A 188 8.63 -6.89 47.42
CA SER A 188 9.62 -6.06 48.09
C SER A 188 9.03 -5.36 49.34
#